data_0eaf9fd37bdac940544adfc363f8c358
#
_entry.id   0eaf9fd37bdac940544adfc363f8c358
#
_cell.length_a   1.000
_cell.length_b   1.000
_cell.length_c   1.000
_cell.angle_alpha   90.00
_cell.angle_beta   90.00
_cell.angle_gamma   90.00
#
_symmetry.space_group_name_H-M   'P 1'
#
loop_
_entity.id
_entity.type
_entity.pdbx_description
1 polymer ?
#
loop_
_entity_poly.entity_id
_entity_poly.type
_entity_poly.pdbx_seq_one_letter_code
_entity_poly.pdbx_strand_id
1 'polypeptide(L)'
;XXXSLLPLDPAKPQRIAVIGENAMMAQIMGGGSSGVNPHYAISPLTGIRQKVGEQVQIEYTLGCPIHRQLPQIPSDWLRAEANGRPGLTLAYFGNRNLEGDPIYTAVIQKTDLTWFGERHPYMNPADFSVRLSGQLVVPQSGAYTFTLVSTGPSRFLLDGAVQLQCQTTEAEATAVTLNLTANQPYDVVIEYSADPDSKGKTLRLGCLPPQDDDPIATAVALAAQSDVAIVVAGLTKEWESEGFDRPDMELVGAQNELIARVAAANPNTIVVLNVGSPVTMPWLDSVTAVLQLWYPGQEGGNALADVLFGDVNPSGHLPTTFPRRLADNPAYLNYPGENGKVQYGEGLFVGYRYYDKKEIAPLFPFGHGLSYTTFAYANLNVTVNGTAVQVQVDVTNTGERAGQEVVQVYVRDEAARLVRPLKELKAFAKIALQPGETQTVSLPLNRQSLAFYDPAVGNWVTEAGTFTVLVGRSAQDIRLSGQFEWVGDAGGGARLHTGLPLQTLVNDARATAVLQEYLGDLMNHPQADMAMTMSLEQIAAFVPDMLPGDTVEAINRALASLD
;
A
#
# COMPACT_ATOMS: atom_id res chain seq x y z
N UNK A 1 14.57 3.94 -12.91
CA UNK A 1 14.92 4.09 -13.34
C UNK A 1 15.71 3.78 -13.93
N UNK A 2 15.65 3.10 -14.30
CA UNK A 2 16.55 2.63 -14.88
C UNK A 2 17.24 3.54 -15.50
N UNK A 3 17.87 3.43 -15.28
CA UNK A 3 18.63 4.08 -15.74
C UNK A 3 18.39 5.22 -16.57
N SER A 4 18.18 5.22 -17.41
CA SER A 4 18.21 6.33 -18.39
C SER A 4 16.93 6.42 -19.26
N LEU A 5 16.00 5.48 -19.09
CA LEU A 5 14.79 5.51 -19.90
C LEU A 5 13.82 6.62 -19.44
N LEU A 6 13.61 6.75 -18.14
CA LEU A 6 12.71 7.77 -17.58
C LEU A 6 13.48 9.01 -17.16
N PRO A 7 12.90 10.20 -17.32
CA PRO A 7 11.59 10.46 -17.93
C PRO A 7 11.63 10.40 -19.46
N LEU A 8 10.47 10.09 -20.05
CA LEU A 8 10.30 10.12 -21.49
C LEU A 8 10.18 11.56 -21.97
N ASP A 9 10.53 11.79 -23.24
CA ASP A 9 10.39 13.11 -23.85
C ASP A 9 9.06 13.21 -24.60
N PRO A 10 8.13 14.05 -24.16
CA PRO A 10 6.82 14.14 -24.83
C PRO A 10 6.87 14.81 -26.21
N ALA A 11 7.99 15.47 -26.54
CA ALA A 11 8.16 16.14 -27.84
C ALA A 11 8.93 15.31 -28.86
N LYS A 12 9.55 14.20 -28.43
CA LYS A 12 10.36 13.36 -29.31
C LYS A 12 9.43 12.46 -30.14
N PRO A 13 9.56 12.47 -31.49
CA PRO A 13 8.81 11.51 -32.30
C PRO A 13 9.11 10.09 -31.88
N GLN A 14 8.07 9.36 -31.46
CA GLN A 14 8.23 8.00 -30.95
C GLN A 14 6.88 7.28 -30.94
N ARG A 15 6.94 5.98 -30.92
CA ARG A 15 5.77 5.12 -30.83
C ARG A 15 5.79 4.44 -29.46
N ILE A 16 4.72 4.60 -28.70
CA ILE A 16 4.59 4.05 -27.34
C ILE A 16 3.40 3.09 -27.32
N ALA A 17 3.67 1.84 -26.94
CA ALA A 17 2.63 0.85 -26.68
C ALA A 17 2.17 1.01 -25.22
N VAL A 18 0.86 1.14 -25.00
CA VAL A 18 0.25 1.16 -23.67
C VAL A 18 -0.59 -0.10 -23.55
N ILE A 19 -0.29 -0.92 -22.56
CA ILE A 19 -0.80 -2.30 -22.46
C ILE A 19 -1.41 -2.52 -21.08
N GLY A 20 -2.56 -3.18 -21.04
CA GLY A 20 -3.15 -3.61 -19.77
C GLY A 20 -4.57 -3.11 -19.58
N GLU A 21 -5.38 -3.91 -18.88
CA GLU A 21 -6.75 -3.54 -18.55
C GLU A 21 -6.80 -2.26 -17.71
N ASN A 22 -5.90 -2.14 -16.72
CA ASN A 22 -5.84 -0.97 -15.84
C ASN A 22 -5.30 0.29 -16.55
N ALA A 23 -4.77 0.17 -17.76
CA ALA A 23 -4.39 1.35 -18.55
C ALA A 23 -5.63 2.11 -19.01
N MET A 24 -6.68 1.37 -19.39
CA MET A 24 -7.91 1.95 -19.91
C MET A 24 -8.94 2.20 -18.81
N MET A 25 -8.96 1.35 -17.79
CA MET A 25 -9.92 1.44 -16.70
C MET A 25 -9.25 2.14 -15.51
N ALA A 26 -9.78 3.28 -15.11
CA ALA A 26 -9.21 4.05 -13.98
C ALA A 26 -9.54 3.36 -12.65
N GLN A 27 -8.61 2.55 -12.15
CA GLN A 27 -8.73 1.90 -10.84
C GLN A 27 -8.19 2.86 -9.79
N ILE A 28 -9.06 3.74 -9.32
CA ILE A 28 -8.65 4.89 -8.49
C ILE A 28 -8.68 4.60 -7.00
N MET A 29 -9.28 3.47 -6.58
CA MET A 29 -9.46 3.11 -5.17
C MET A 29 -9.70 1.60 -5.06
N GLY A 30 -9.52 1.07 -3.84
CA GLY A 30 -9.87 -0.31 -3.54
C GLY A 30 -11.37 -0.48 -3.37
N GLY A 31 -11.78 -1.70 -3.00
CA GLY A 31 -13.18 -2.01 -2.77
C GLY A 31 -13.61 -1.77 -1.33
N GLY A 32 -14.91 -1.91 -1.09
CA GLY A 32 -15.49 -1.77 0.24
C GLY A 32 -15.74 -0.32 0.63
N SER A 33 -15.57 -0.01 1.90
CA SER A 33 -15.92 1.32 2.44
C SER A 33 -15.00 2.44 1.99
N SER A 34 -13.87 2.11 1.35
CA SER A 34 -13.03 3.13 0.72
C SER A 34 -13.64 3.72 -0.56
N GLY A 35 -14.72 3.11 -1.06
CA GLY A 35 -15.35 3.51 -2.31
C GLY A 35 -15.93 4.92 -2.22
N VAL A 36 -15.57 5.77 -3.18
CA VAL A 36 -16.10 7.12 -3.31
C VAL A 36 -16.70 7.30 -4.71
N ASN A 37 -17.54 8.28 -4.86
CA ASN A 37 -18.09 8.67 -6.15
C ASN A 37 -17.31 9.89 -6.65
N PRO A 38 -16.32 9.70 -7.53
CA PRO A 38 -15.52 10.82 -8.00
C PRO A 38 -16.33 11.72 -8.95
N HIS A 39 -15.96 12.99 -9.03
CA HIS A 39 -16.56 13.88 -10.02
C HIS A 39 -16.17 13.49 -11.45
N TYR A 40 -15.00 12.86 -11.59
CA TYR A 40 -14.48 12.30 -12.83
C TYR A 40 -13.31 11.38 -12.47
N ALA A 41 -12.82 10.62 -13.43
CA ALA A 41 -11.63 9.78 -13.24
C ALA A 41 -10.85 9.75 -14.54
N ILE A 42 -9.55 9.98 -14.45
CA ILE A 42 -8.66 9.98 -15.62
C ILE A 42 -7.86 8.67 -15.60
N SER A 43 -8.06 7.85 -16.65
CA SER A 43 -7.31 6.61 -16.79
C SER A 43 -5.85 6.89 -17.15
N PRO A 44 -4.93 5.94 -16.88
CA PRO A 44 -3.55 6.07 -17.36
C PRO A 44 -3.45 6.37 -18.85
N LEU A 45 -4.22 5.65 -19.69
CA LEU A 45 -4.20 5.85 -21.14
C LEU A 45 -4.62 7.27 -21.51
N THR A 46 -5.70 7.76 -20.89
CA THR A 46 -6.21 9.11 -21.17
C THR A 46 -5.16 10.16 -20.75
N GLY A 47 -4.57 10.01 -19.57
CA GLY A 47 -3.55 10.94 -19.09
C GLY A 47 -2.33 10.98 -20.00
N ILE A 48 -1.86 9.81 -20.45
CA ILE A 48 -0.72 9.72 -21.37
C ILE A 48 -1.04 10.39 -22.70
N ARG A 49 -2.23 10.11 -23.28
CA ARG A 49 -2.64 10.70 -24.55
C ARG A 49 -2.75 12.23 -24.48
N GLN A 50 -3.25 12.76 -23.37
CA GLN A 50 -3.40 14.20 -23.21
C GLN A 50 -2.07 14.91 -23.01
N LYS A 51 -1.05 14.19 -22.53
CA LYS A 51 0.26 14.76 -22.21
C LYS A 51 1.13 14.95 -23.45
N VAL A 52 1.05 14.04 -24.42
CA VAL A 52 2.01 13.98 -25.53
C VAL A 52 1.55 14.85 -26.71
N GLY A 53 2.52 15.28 -27.55
CA GLY A 53 2.24 16.01 -28.77
C GLY A 53 1.88 15.07 -29.93
N GLU A 54 1.49 15.67 -31.06
CA GLU A 54 1.03 14.94 -32.24
C GLU A 54 2.10 14.00 -32.84
N GLN A 55 3.36 14.25 -32.52
CA GLN A 55 4.48 13.46 -33.04
C GLN A 55 4.69 12.15 -32.26
N VAL A 56 4.01 11.98 -31.12
CA VAL A 56 4.07 10.74 -30.34
C VAL A 56 2.84 9.91 -30.66
N GLN A 57 3.08 8.68 -31.11
CA GLN A 57 1.98 7.74 -31.44
C GLN A 57 1.73 6.84 -30.23
N ILE A 58 0.53 6.92 -29.69
CA ILE A 58 0.11 6.08 -28.55
C ILE A 58 -0.86 5.02 -29.07
N GLU A 59 -0.48 3.75 -28.93
CA GLU A 59 -1.36 2.63 -29.29
C GLU A 59 -1.63 1.79 -28.05
N TYR A 60 -2.88 1.36 -27.91
CA TYR A 60 -3.33 0.61 -26.73
C TYR A 60 -3.75 -0.79 -27.13
N THR A 61 -3.45 -1.76 -26.26
CA THR A 61 -4.05 -3.09 -26.36
C THR A 61 -4.21 -3.67 -24.94
N LEU A 62 -5.18 -4.57 -24.80
CA LEU A 62 -5.55 -5.16 -23.50
C LEU A 62 -4.43 -5.99 -22.87
N GLY A 63 -3.78 -6.84 -23.67
CA GLY A 63 -2.77 -7.76 -23.14
C GLY A 63 -3.37 -9.00 -22.50
N CYS A 64 -3.97 -8.86 -21.32
CA CYS A 64 -4.72 -9.97 -20.73
C CYS A 64 -5.85 -9.42 -19.87
N PRO A 65 -7.01 -10.08 -19.85
CA PRO A 65 -8.11 -9.67 -18.97
C PRO A 65 -7.80 -10.06 -17.52
N ILE A 66 -8.28 -9.25 -16.57
CA ILE A 66 -8.10 -9.50 -15.13
C ILE A 66 -9.42 -9.44 -14.36
N HIS A 67 -10.53 -9.16 -15.00
CA HIS A 67 -11.83 -9.06 -14.35
C HIS A 67 -12.40 -10.44 -13.99
N ARG A 68 -13.10 -10.52 -12.86
CA ARG A 68 -13.94 -11.69 -12.50
C ARG A 68 -15.32 -11.55 -13.12
N GLN A 69 -15.84 -10.33 -13.10
CA GLN A 69 -17.08 -9.95 -13.78
C GLN A 69 -16.71 -8.98 -14.86
N LEU A 70 -17.53 -8.88 -15.90
CA LEU A 70 -17.22 -7.95 -16.99
C LEU A 70 -17.02 -6.54 -16.43
N PRO A 71 -16.01 -5.83 -16.90
CA PRO A 71 -15.75 -4.48 -16.39
C PRO A 71 -16.91 -3.53 -16.70
N GLN A 72 -17.06 -2.50 -15.87
CA GLN A 72 -18.05 -1.46 -16.18
C GLN A 72 -17.68 -0.74 -17.46
N ILE A 73 -18.66 -0.08 -18.07
CA ILE A 73 -18.43 0.66 -19.31
C ILE A 73 -17.49 1.84 -19.01
N PRO A 74 -16.40 2.00 -19.76
CA PRO A 74 -15.55 3.18 -19.58
C PRO A 74 -16.34 4.48 -19.72
N SER A 75 -16.16 5.40 -18.78
CA SER A 75 -16.93 6.66 -18.81
C SER A 75 -16.67 7.48 -20.07
N ASP A 76 -15.49 7.33 -20.67
CA ASP A 76 -15.14 8.03 -21.91
C ASP A 76 -15.96 7.56 -23.11
N TRP A 77 -16.59 6.38 -23.02
CA TRP A 77 -17.48 5.87 -24.07
C TRP A 77 -18.91 6.36 -23.89
N LEU A 78 -19.20 7.04 -22.78
CA LEU A 78 -20.55 7.46 -22.42
C LEU A 78 -20.69 8.97 -22.51
N ARG A 79 -21.88 9.43 -22.87
CA ARG A 79 -22.26 10.83 -22.91
C ARG A 79 -23.57 10.99 -22.16
N ALA A 80 -23.55 11.73 -21.06
CA ALA A 80 -24.70 11.91 -20.21
C ALA A 80 -25.79 12.70 -20.93
N GLU A 81 -27.04 12.27 -20.82
CA GLU A 81 -28.19 12.93 -21.42
C GLU A 81 -28.31 14.40 -20.98
N ALA A 82 -28.06 14.66 -19.71
CA ALA A 82 -28.25 15.99 -19.13
C ALA A 82 -27.30 17.06 -19.70
N ASN A 83 -26.05 16.69 -20.05
CA ASN A 83 -25.05 17.72 -20.38
C ASN A 83 -23.99 17.27 -21.38
N GLY A 84 -24.07 16.05 -21.90
CA GLY A 84 -23.12 15.51 -22.87
C GLY A 84 -21.73 15.19 -22.33
N ARG A 85 -21.49 15.35 -21.04
CA ARG A 85 -20.21 15.01 -20.42
C ARG A 85 -20.02 13.51 -20.29
N PRO A 86 -18.79 13.03 -20.14
CA PRO A 86 -18.55 11.60 -19.93
C PRO A 86 -19.36 11.07 -18.75
N GLY A 87 -20.01 9.91 -18.96
CA GLY A 87 -20.86 9.30 -17.95
C GLY A 87 -22.31 9.19 -18.40
N LEU A 88 -23.19 8.91 -17.44
CA LEU A 88 -24.64 8.82 -17.65
C LEU A 88 -25.38 9.73 -16.68
N THR A 89 -26.54 10.22 -17.11
CA THR A 89 -27.46 10.95 -16.24
C THR A 89 -28.15 9.94 -15.33
N LEU A 90 -28.01 10.13 -14.03
CA LEU A 90 -28.66 9.33 -12.98
C LEU A 90 -29.90 10.08 -12.51
N ALA A 91 -31.04 9.42 -12.49
CA ALA A 91 -32.27 9.96 -11.92
C ALA A 91 -32.83 8.98 -10.90
N TYR A 92 -33.08 9.47 -9.67
CA TYR A 92 -33.74 8.72 -8.61
C TYR A 92 -35.20 9.09 -8.54
N PHE A 93 -36.07 8.09 -8.40
CA PHE A 93 -37.50 8.27 -8.21
C PHE A 93 -37.90 7.75 -6.82
N GLY A 94 -38.84 8.43 -6.18
CA GLY A 94 -39.32 8.08 -4.85
C GLY A 94 -40.40 6.99 -4.85
N ASN A 95 -40.38 6.12 -5.85
CA ASN A 95 -41.27 4.97 -6.01
C ASN A 95 -40.55 3.91 -6.83
N ARG A 96 -41.11 2.69 -6.85
CA ARG A 96 -40.47 1.57 -7.53
C ARG A 96 -40.83 1.48 -9.03
N ASN A 97 -41.65 2.40 -9.53
CA ASN A 97 -42.22 2.32 -10.87
C ASN A 97 -41.62 3.30 -11.88
N LEU A 98 -40.58 4.11 -11.48
CA LEU A 98 -39.98 5.14 -12.34
C LEU A 98 -41.00 6.22 -12.75
N GLU A 99 -41.96 6.53 -11.89
CA GLU A 99 -43.07 7.45 -12.16
C GLU A 99 -42.85 8.84 -11.57
N GLY A 100 -43.35 9.84 -12.27
CA GLY A 100 -43.29 11.23 -11.82
C GLY A 100 -41.96 11.88 -12.07
N ASP A 101 -41.73 12.98 -11.37
CA ASP A 101 -40.45 13.71 -11.46
C ASP A 101 -39.41 13.06 -10.56
N PRO A 102 -38.14 13.00 -11.02
CA PRO A 102 -37.09 12.47 -10.15
C PRO A 102 -36.88 13.36 -8.90
N ILE A 103 -36.62 12.72 -7.79
CA ILE A 103 -36.32 13.42 -6.53
C ILE A 103 -34.87 13.92 -6.49
N TYR A 104 -34.01 13.38 -7.38
CA TYR A 104 -32.59 13.74 -7.44
C TYR A 104 -32.02 13.35 -8.80
N THR A 105 -31.18 14.19 -9.36
CA THR A 105 -30.46 13.89 -10.60
C THR A 105 -28.96 14.25 -10.46
N ALA A 106 -28.11 13.50 -11.16
CA ALA A 106 -26.67 13.73 -11.17
C ALA A 106 -26.08 13.13 -12.44
N VAL A 107 -24.84 13.46 -12.74
CA VAL A 107 -24.06 12.75 -13.77
C VAL A 107 -23.07 11.85 -13.04
N ILE A 108 -23.06 10.57 -13.39
CA ILE A 108 -22.16 9.59 -12.79
C ILE A 108 -21.31 8.92 -13.87
N GLN A 109 -20.11 8.50 -13.50
CA GLN A 109 -19.15 7.93 -14.43
C GLN A 109 -18.99 6.41 -14.25
N LYS A 110 -20.00 5.77 -13.68
CA LYS A 110 -19.93 4.33 -13.43
C LYS A 110 -21.27 3.67 -13.75
N THR A 111 -21.19 2.40 -14.15
CA THR A 111 -22.37 1.57 -14.41
C THR A 111 -22.48 0.44 -13.39
N ASP A 112 -21.91 0.65 -12.20
CA ASP A 112 -21.87 -0.29 -11.09
C ASP A 112 -22.25 0.47 -9.83
N LEU A 113 -23.45 0.24 -9.33
CA LEU A 113 -24.01 0.96 -8.19
C LEU A 113 -24.40 -0.04 -7.09
N THR A 114 -24.12 0.32 -5.84
CA THR A 114 -24.49 -0.46 -4.68
C THR A 114 -25.04 0.48 -3.61
N TRP A 115 -26.14 0.07 -3.00
CA TRP A 115 -26.80 0.82 -1.92
C TRP A 115 -26.90 -0.06 -0.67
N PHE A 116 -26.50 0.51 0.47
CA PHE A 116 -26.68 -0.11 1.79
C PHE A 116 -27.37 0.92 2.70
N GLY A 117 -28.54 0.58 3.22
CA GLY A 117 -29.28 1.47 4.09
C GLY A 117 -29.76 2.74 3.37
N GLU A 118 -29.97 3.81 4.14
CA GLU A 118 -30.39 5.09 3.58
C GLU A 118 -29.22 5.82 2.92
N ARG A 119 -29.41 6.20 1.67
CA ARG A 119 -28.37 6.88 0.88
C ARG A 119 -28.72 8.31 0.51
N HIS A 120 -29.97 8.68 0.74
CA HIS A 120 -30.44 10.03 0.45
C HIS A 120 -31.52 10.37 1.45
N PRO A 121 -31.53 11.58 2.04
CA PRO A 121 -32.49 11.90 3.10
C PRO A 121 -33.95 11.84 2.68
N TYR A 122 -34.23 11.89 1.38
CA TYR A 122 -35.62 11.83 0.87
C TYR A 122 -35.94 10.52 0.16
N MET A 123 -35.07 9.50 0.29
CA MET A 123 -35.24 8.22 -0.41
C MET A 123 -35.54 7.11 0.59
N ASN A 124 -36.70 6.46 0.40
CA ASN A 124 -37.01 5.25 1.15
C ASN A 124 -36.25 4.07 0.56
N PRO A 125 -35.34 3.44 1.31
CA PRO A 125 -34.55 2.34 0.75
C PRO A 125 -35.34 1.12 0.30
N ALA A 126 -36.58 1.00 0.71
CA ALA A 126 -37.46 -0.10 0.28
C ALA A 126 -38.35 0.28 -0.91
N ASP A 127 -38.38 1.56 -1.29
CA ASP A 127 -39.33 2.04 -2.29
C ASP A 127 -38.70 3.14 -3.14
N PHE A 128 -37.77 2.75 -4.00
CA PHE A 128 -37.15 3.69 -4.96
C PHE A 128 -36.84 2.97 -6.26
N SER A 129 -36.61 3.77 -7.28
CA SER A 129 -36.11 3.27 -8.57
C SER A 129 -35.12 4.26 -9.15
N VAL A 130 -34.34 3.77 -10.14
CA VAL A 130 -33.25 4.54 -10.74
C VAL A 130 -33.33 4.38 -12.25
N ARG A 131 -33.07 5.47 -12.96
CA ARG A 131 -32.82 5.45 -14.41
C ARG A 131 -31.50 6.10 -14.69
N LEU A 132 -30.65 5.39 -15.45
CA LEU A 132 -29.43 5.93 -16.04
C LEU A 132 -29.69 6.14 -17.51
N SER A 133 -29.33 7.31 -18.04
CA SER A 133 -29.61 7.61 -19.47
C SER A 133 -28.47 8.40 -20.09
N GLY A 134 -28.28 8.17 -21.39
CA GLY A 134 -27.24 8.85 -22.16
C GLY A 134 -26.98 8.14 -23.46
N GLN A 135 -25.77 8.31 -23.98
CA GLN A 135 -25.38 7.67 -25.23
C GLN A 135 -24.08 6.89 -25.02
N LEU A 136 -23.98 5.76 -25.72
CA LEU A 136 -22.77 4.93 -25.78
C LEU A 136 -22.14 5.15 -27.15
N VAL A 137 -20.84 5.49 -27.15
CA VAL A 137 -20.06 5.68 -28.37
C VAL A 137 -18.79 4.84 -28.21
N VAL A 138 -18.75 3.71 -28.91
CA VAL A 138 -17.61 2.78 -28.75
C VAL A 138 -16.48 3.15 -29.72
N PRO A 139 -15.21 2.86 -29.34
CA PRO A 139 -14.07 3.29 -30.15
C PRO A 139 -13.76 2.37 -31.32
N GLN A 140 -14.27 1.14 -31.36
CA GLN A 140 -14.02 0.22 -32.44
C GLN A 140 -15.29 -0.57 -32.76
N SER A 141 -15.42 -0.97 -34.01
CA SER A 141 -16.55 -1.82 -34.46
C SER A 141 -16.30 -3.27 -34.08
N GLY A 142 -17.36 -3.99 -33.74
CA GLY A 142 -17.25 -5.41 -33.42
C GLY A 142 -18.29 -5.89 -32.46
N ALA A 143 -18.06 -7.08 -31.93
CA ALA A 143 -18.98 -7.77 -31.00
C ALA A 143 -18.68 -7.38 -29.57
N TYR A 144 -19.63 -6.70 -28.94
CA TYR A 144 -19.55 -6.27 -27.52
C TYR A 144 -20.48 -7.15 -26.71
N THR A 145 -19.97 -7.71 -25.61
CA THR A 145 -20.78 -8.51 -24.71
C THR A 145 -21.13 -7.68 -23.47
N PHE A 146 -22.43 -7.59 -23.17
CA PHE A 146 -22.93 -6.88 -22.00
C PHE A 146 -23.46 -7.88 -20.99
N THR A 147 -23.25 -7.61 -19.71
CA THR A 147 -23.90 -8.37 -18.62
C THR A 147 -24.65 -7.41 -17.70
N LEU A 148 -25.85 -7.82 -17.30
CA LEU A 148 -26.65 -7.07 -16.34
C LEU A 148 -26.79 -7.92 -15.08
N VAL A 149 -26.42 -7.36 -13.94
CA VAL A 149 -26.53 -8.00 -12.62
C VAL A 149 -27.27 -7.04 -11.70
N SER A 150 -28.30 -7.50 -11.02
CA SER A 150 -29.01 -6.66 -10.05
C SER A 150 -29.70 -7.49 -8.98
N THR A 151 -29.90 -6.86 -7.82
CA THR A 151 -30.76 -7.39 -6.75
C THR A 151 -32.08 -6.63 -6.82
N GLY A 152 -32.97 -7.10 -7.70
CA GLY A 152 -34.24 -6.46 -7.98
C GLY A 152 -34.44 -6.28 -9.49
N PRO A 153 -35.68 -5.97 -9.91
CA PRO A 153 -35.96 -5.81 -11.34
C PRO A 153 -35.09 -4.74 -11.99
N SER A 154 -34.54 -5.09 -13.14
CA SER A 154 -33.72 -4.14 -13.92
C SER A 154 -33.80 -4.44 -15.42
N ARG A 155 -33.51 -3.43 -16.24
CA ARG A 155 -33.48 -3.55 -17.70
C ARG A 155 -32.35 -2.73 -18.28
N PHE A 156 -31.74 -3.24 -19.35
CA PHE A 156 -30.80 -2.50 -20.18
C PHE A 156 -31.42 -2.36 -21.58
N LEU A 157 -31.57 -1.12 -22.02
CA LEU A 157 -32.11 -0.79 -23.35
C LEU A 157 -31.06 -0.11 -24.20
N LEU A 158 -31.00 -0.47 -25.46
CA LEU A 158 -30.17 0.19 -26.44
C LEU A 158 -31.06 0.64 -27.60
N ASP A 159 -31.05 1.93 -27.95
CA ASP A 159 -31.91 2.56 -28.94
C ASP A 159 -33.38 2.19 -28.72
N GLY A 160 -33.81 2.20 -27.47
CA GLY A 160 -35.19 1.94 -27.07
C GLY A 160 -35.59 0.48 -27.00
N ALA A 161 -34.74 -0.45 -27.46
CA ALA A 161 -35.04 -1.88 -27.42
C ALA A 161 -34.41 -2.54 -26.20
N VAL A 162 -35.20 -3.34 -25.44
CA VAL A 162 -34.70 -4.08 -24.29
C VAL A 162 -33.73 -5.16 -24.75
N GLN A 163 -32.50 -5.08 -24.27
CA GLN A 163 -31.43 -6.04 -24.59
C GLN A 163 -31.27 -7.08 -23.49
N LEU A 164 -31.35 -6.64 -22.22
CA LEU A 164 -31.25 -7.51 -21.05
C LEU A 164 -32.29 -7.12 -20.03
N GLN A 165 -32.75 -8.11 -19.25
CA GLN A 165 -33.74 -7.91 -18.19
C GLN A 165 -33.50 -8.90 -17.07
N CYS A 166 -33.50 -8.41 -15.83
CA CYS A 166 -33.46 -9.22 -14.62
C CYS A 166 -34.76 -9.01 -13.84
N GLN A 167 -35.32 -10.11 -13.32
CA GLN A 167 -36.59 -10.07 -12.56
C GLN A 167 -36.42 -10.63 -11.15
N THR A 168 -35.25 -11.15 -10.82
CA THR A 168 -35.07 -11.92 -9.59
C THR A 168 -34.56 -11.05 -8.42
N THR A 169 -34.75 -11.55 -7.21
CA THR A 169 -34.25 -10.93 -5.99
C THR A 169 -32.80 -11.35 -5.69
N GLU A 170 -32.33 -12.42 -6.33
CA GLU A 170 -30.95 -12.87 -6.20
C GLU A 170 -30.10 -12.30 -7.36
N ALA A 171 -28.85 -12.00 -7.08
CA ALA A 171 -27.96 -11.41 -8.09
C ALA A 171 -27.66 -12.46 -9.17
N GLU A 172 -28.40 -12.40 -10.26
CA GLU A 172 -28.25 -13.29 -11.40
C GLU A 172 -27.76 -12.49 -12.60
N ALA A 173 -26.70 -12.98 -13.25
CA ALA A 173 -26.15 -12.31 -14.41
C ALA A 173 -26.83 -12.79 -15.69
N THR A 174 -27.34 -11.86 -16.48
CA THR A 174 -27.79 -12.14 -17.85
C THR A 174 -26.85 -11.46 -18.84
N ALA A 175 -26.67 -12.04 -20.02
CA ALA A 175 -25.68 -11.56 -20.98
C ALA A 175 -26.25 -11.50 -22.39
N VAL A 176 -25.75 -10.54 -23.17
CA VAL A 176 -26.06 -10.40 -24.60
C VAL A 176 -24.81 -9.91 -25.35
N THR A 177 -24.63 -10.39 -26.58
CA THR A 177 -23.57 -9.90 -27.46
C THR A 177 -24.19 -9.12 -28.60
N LEU A 178 -23.75 -7.86 -28.79
CA LEU A 178 -24.30 -6.93 -29.78
C LEU A 178 -23.18 -6.44 -30.68
N ASN A 179 -23.43 -6.39 -31.97
CA ASN A 179 -22.47 -5.80 -32.92
C ASN A 179 -22.69 -4.29 -32.97
N LEU A 180 -21.64 -3.54 -32.57
CA LEU A 180 -21.69 -2.09 -32.53
C LEU A 180 -20.69 -1.51 -33.53
N THR A 181 -21.01 -0.33 -34.06
CA THR A 181 -20.18 0.39 -35.03
C THR A 181 -19.39 1.50 -34.30
N ALA A 182 -18.10 1.60 -34.58
CA ALA A 182 -17.24 2.63 -34.02
C ALA A 182 -17.79 4.04 -34.28
N ASN A 183 -17.73 4.87 -33.28
CA ASN A 183 -18.07 6.30 -33.33
C ASN A 183 -19.54 6.59 -33.65
N GLN A 184 -20.41 5.57 -33.64
CA GLN A 184 -21.85 5.74 -33.78
C GLN A 184 -22.48 5.87 -32.39
N PRO A 185 -23.27 6.92 -32.12
CA PRO A 185 -23.97 7.02 -30.85
C PRO A 185 -25.16 6.06 -30.77
N TYR A 186 -25.28 5.37 -29.65
CA TYR A 186 -26.41 4.49 -29.31
C TYR A 186 -27.05 5.03 -28.03
N ASP A 187 -28.37 5.22 -28.05
CA ASP A 187 -29.09 5.65 -26.86
C ASP A 187 -29.09 4.51 -25.82
N VAL A 188 -28.63 4.79 -24.63
CA VAL A 188 -28.53 3.84 -23.51
C VAL A 188 -29.48 4.24 -22.39
N VAL A 189 -30.28 3.28 -21.93
CA VAL A 189 -31.09 3.44 -20.73
C VAL A 189 -30.90 2.19 -19.88
N ILE A 190 -30.63 2.39 -18.59
CA ILE A 190 -30.57 1.32 -17.60
C ILE A 190 -31.59 1.68 -16.52
N GLU A 191 -32.51 0.76 -16.22
CA GLU A 191 -33.54 0.96 -15.21
C GLU A 191 -33.42 -0.08 -14.12
N TYR A 192 -33.73 0.32 -12.89
CA TYR A 192 -33.65 -0.53 -11.71
C TYR A 192 -34.72 -0.15 -10.73
N SER A 193 -35.35 -1.16 -10.13
CA SER A 193 -36.33 -0.99 -9.05
C SER A 193 -35.86 -1.71 -7.79
N ALA A 194 -35.85 -1.02 -6.67
CA ALA A 194 -35.40 -1.59 -5.41
C ALA A 194 -36.26 -2.78 -5.01
N ASP A 195 -35.63 -3.85 -4.54
CA ASP A 195 -36.31 -4.98 -3.91
C ASP A 195 -36.41 -4.65 -2.42
N PRO A 196 -37.67 -4.52 -1.88
CA PRO A 196 -37.84 -4.14 -0.49
C PRO A 196 -37.26 -5.16 0.50
N ASP A 197 -37.15 -6.42 0.10
CA ASP A 197 -36.66 -7.49 0.98
C ASP A 197 -35.14 -7.65 0.98
N SER A 198 -34.47 -7.01 0.05
CA SER A 198 -33.01 -7.11 -0.05
C SER A 198 -32.33 -6.04 0.81
N LYS A 199 -31.41 -6.47 1.69
CA LYS A 199 -30.63 -5.55 2.53
C LYS A 199 -29.55 -4.81 1.72
N GLY A 200 -28.89 -5.51 0.81
CA GLY A 200 -27.91 -4.92 -0.10
C GLY A 200 -28.52 -4.84 -1.49
N LYS A 201 -28.50 -3.65 -2.08
CA LYS A 201 -29.08 -3.42 -3.40
C LYS A 201 -27.98 -3.12 -4.38
N THR A 202 -27.98 -3.82 -5.52
CA THR A 202 -26.93 -3.73 -6.53
C THR A 202 -27.54 -3.62 -7.93
N LEU A 203 -26.93 -2.77 -8.73
CA LEU A 203 -27.18 -2.67 -10.17
C LEU A 203 -25.83 -2.56 -10.86
N ARG A 204 -25.53 -3.49 -11.79
CA ARG A 204 -24.26 -3.45 -12.51
C ARG A 204 -24.49 -3.81 -13.97
N LEU A 205 -24.07 -2.91 -14.87
CA LEU A 205 -23.98 -3.20 -16.31
C LEU A 205 -22.49 -3.29 -16.65
N GLY A 206 -22.06 -4.49 -17.04
CA GLY A 206 -20.69 -4.75 -17.48
C GLY A 206 -20.62 -4.79 -19.00
N CYS A 207 -19.42 -4.55 -19.53
CA CYS A 207 -19.19 -4.54 -20.98
C CYS A 207 -17.82 -5.12 -21.30
N LEU A 208 -17.79 -6.10 -22.20
CA LEU A 208 -16.55 -6.65 -22.72
C LEU A 208 -16.44 -6.23 -24.19
N PRO A 209 -15.41 -5.48 -24.55
CA PRO A 209 -15.20 -5.12 -25.97
C PRO A 209 -14.79 -6.33 -26.81
N PRO A 210 -14.74 -6.19 -28.14
CA PRO A 210 -14.30 -7.29 -29.02
C PRO A 210 -12.94 -7.82 -28.57
N GLN A 211 -12.81 -9.14 -28.47
CA GLN A 211 -11.63 -9.80 -27.91
C GLN A 211 -10.79 -10.41 -29.02
N ASP A 212 -9.47 -10.39 -28.80
CA ASP A 212 -8.51 -11.13 -29.63
C ASP A 212 -8.48 -12.60 -29.19
N ASP A 213 -8.14 -13.48 -30.12
CA ASP A 213 -7.92 -14.90 -29.79
C ASP A 213 -6.69 -15.08 -28.89
N ASP A 214 -5.65 -14.25 -29.08
CA ASP A 214 -4.43 -14.29 -28.25
C ASP A 214 -4.00 -12.86 -27.91
N PRO A 215 -4.60 -12.27 -26.89
CA PRO A 215 -4.32 -10.87 -26.57
C PRO A 215 -2.87 -10.62 -26.10
N ILE A 216 -2.20 -11.63 -25.52
CA ILE A 216 -0.79 -11.47 -25.13
C ILE A 216 0.08 -11.40 -26.40
N ALA A 217 -0.16 -12.27 -27.38
CA ALA A 217 0.60 -12.21 -28.64
C ALA A 217 0.42 -10.86 -29.35
N THR A 218 -0.80 -10.32 -29.33
CA THR A 218 -1.09 -8.99 -29.90
C THR A 218 -0.27 -7.91 -29.17
N ALA A 219 -0.22 -7.97 -27.84
CA ALA A 219 0.54 -7.01 -27.04
C ALA A 219 2.05 -7.13 -27.30
N VAL A 220 2.55 -8.35 -27.43
CA VAL A 220 3.97 -8.60 -27.73
C VAL A 220 4.34 -8.02 -29.10
N ALA A 221 3.48 -8.23 -30.11
CA ALA A 221 3.70 -7.69 -31.46
C ALA A 221 3.71 -6.17 -31.45
N LEU A 222 2.77 -5.56 -30.72
CA LEU A 222 2.69 -4.10 -30.61
C LEU A 222 3.95 -3.55 -29.92
N ALA A 223 4.39 -4.19 -28.82
CA ALA A 223 5.59 -3.78 -28.09
C ALA A 223 6.84 -3.88 -28.98
N ALA A 224 6.94 -4.94 -29.78
CA ALA A 224 8.09 -5.13 -30.67
C ALA A 224 8.21 -4.03 -31.75
N GLN A 225 7.09 -3.42 -32.10
CA GLN A 225 7.04 -2.35 -33.12
C GLN A 225 7.13 -0.95 -32.50
N SER A 226 7.25 -0.86 -31.18
CA SER A 226 7.22 0.40 -30.45
C SER A 226 8.59 0.74 -29.90
N ASP A 227 8.87 2.03 -29.70
CA ASP A 227 10.11 2.50 -29.08
C ASP A 227 10.10 2.22 -27.57
N VAL A 228 8.92 2.30 -26.96
CA VAL A 228 8.71 2.09 -25.52
C VAL A 228 7.42 1.30 -25.33
N ALA A 229 7.42 0.38 -24.37
CA ALA A 229 6.22 -0.32 -23.93
C ALA A 229 5.93 0.05 -22.47
N ILE A 230 4.71 0.48 -22.19
CA ILE A 230 4.25 0.78 -20.82
C ILE A 230 3.14 -0.23 -20.50
N VAL A 231 3.44 -1.14 -19.55
CA VAL A 231 2.46 -2.13 -19.10
C VAL A 231 1.88 -1.65 -17.78
N VAL A 232 0.58 -1.34 -17.78
CA VAL A 232 -0.13 -0.97 -16.56
C VAL A 232 -0.79 -2.23 -16.01
N ALA A 233 -0.13 -2.83 -15.03
CA ALA A 233 -0.55 -4.07 -14.41
C ALA A 233 -1.12 -3.79 -13.03
N GLY A 234 -2.02 -4.62 -12.56
CA GLY A 234 -2.54 -4.39 -11.22
C GLY A 234 -3.72 -5.27 -10.86
N LEU A 235 -4.48 -4.74 -9.93
CA LEU A 235 -5.65 -5.40 -9.36
C LEU A 235 -6.84 -4.46 -9.49
N THR A 236 -8.03 -4.98 -9.22
CA THR A 236 -9.26 -4.20 -9.18
C THR A 236 -9.94 -4.42 -7.83
N LYS A 237 -11.02 -3.70 -7.57
CA LYS A 237 -11.82 -3.88 -6.35
C LYS A 237 -12.37 -5.31 -6.21
N GLU A 238 -12.37 -6.07 -7.28
CA GLU A 238 -12.80 -7.48 -7.24
C GLU A 238 -11.74 -8.37 -6.58
N TRP A 239 -10.48 -7.93 -6.57
CA TRP A 239 -9.33 -8.68 -6.07
C TRP A 239 -8.77 -8.09 -4.78
N GLU A 240 -8.91 -6.78 -4.57
CA GLU A 240 -8.44 -6.08 -3.37
C GLU A 240 -9.58 -5.28 -2.78
N SER A 241 -10.09 -5.70 -1.62
CA SER A 241 -11.25 -5.08 -0.99
C SER A 241 -11.23 -5.33 0.51
N GLU A 242 -11.90 -4.46 1.24
CA GLU A 242 -12.06 -4.57 2.68
C GLU A 242 -12.73 -5.89 3.11
N GLY A 243 -13.59 -6.46 2.26
CA GLY A 243 -14.44 -7.58 2.64
C GLY A 243 -13.77 -8.95 2.61
N PHE A 244 -12.55 -9.07 2.09
CA PHE A 244 -11.88 -10.35 1.97
C PHE A 244 -10.37 -10.15 1.79
N ASP A 245 -9.61 -11.20 2.08
CA ASP A 245 -8.16 -11.20 1.93
C ASP A 245 -7.73 -11.78 0.60
N ARG A 246 -6.61 -11.31 0.09
CA ARG A 246 -5.96 -11.93 -1.07
C ARG A 246 -5.32 -13.25 -0.63
N PRO A 247 -5.45 -14.31 -1.44
CA PRO A 247 -4.84 -15.60 -1.07
C PRO A 247 -3.32 -15.63 -1.25
N ASP A 248 -2.77 -14.72 -2.04
CA ASP A 248 -1.35 -14.70 -2.37
C ASP A 248 -0.92 -13.27 -2.75
N MET A 249 0.34 -13.12 -3.15
CA MET A 249 0.90 -11.84 -3.59
C MET A 249 1.05 -11.73 -5.11
N GLU A 250 0.44 -12.64 -5.85
CA GLU A 250 0.62 -12.64 -7.31
C GLU A 250 -0.27 -11.60 -7.99
N LEU A 251 0.18 -11.09 -9.13
CA LEU A 251 -0.69 -10.36 -10.04
C LEU A 251 -1.68 -11.37 -10.64
N VAL A 252 -2.94 -10.99 -10.71
CA VAL A 252 -3.99 -11.90 -11.16
C VAL A 252 -3.94 -12.12 -12.67
N GLY A 253 -4.50 -13.25 -13.11
CA GLY A 253 -4.53 -13.61 -14.52
C GLY A 253 -3.14 -13.93 -15.04
N ALA A 254 -2.91 -13.62 -16.30
CA ALA A 254 -1.64 -13.88 -16.97
C ALA A 254 -0.73 -12.65 -17.02
N GLN A 255 -0.90 -11.70 -16.09
CA GLN A 255 -0.14 -10.44 -16.13
C GLN A 255 1.37 -10.67 -15.98
N ASN A 256 1.81 -11.62 -15.15
CA ASN A 256 3.25 -11.90 -15.02
C ASN A 256 3.83 -12.42 -16.34
N GLU A 257 3.10 -13.30 -17.04
CA GLU A 257 3.49 -13.78 -18.36
C GLU A 257 3.50 -12.63 -19.39
N LEU A 258 2.45 -11.80 -19.38
CA LEU A 258 2.37 -10.65 -20.27
C LEU A 258 3.59 -9.73 -20.13
N ILE A 259 3.93 -9.36 -18.89
CA ILE A 259 5.07 -8.47 -18.64
C ILE A 259 6.38 -9.12 -19.10
N ALA A 260 6.58 -10.40 -18.80
CA ALA A 260 7.80 -11.10 -19.17
C ALA A 260 7.97 -11.16 -20.70
N ARG A 261 6.88 -11.48 -21.41
CA ARG A 261 6.93 -11.60 -22.87
C ARG A 261 7.06 -10.24 -23.56
N VAL A 262 6.39 -9.19 -23.03
CA VAL A 262 6.54 -7.83 -23.55
C VAL A 262 7.98 -7.35 -23.34
N ALA A 263 8.55 -7.56 -22.15
CA ALA A 263 9.93 -7.17 -21.85
C ALA A 263 10.94 -7.89 -22.75
N ALA A 264 10.68 -9.17 -23.08
CA ALA A 264 11.54 -9.91 -24.00
C ALA A 264 11.48 -9.34 -25.42
N ALA A 265 10.33 -8.79 -25.82
CA ALA A 265 10.15 -8.20 -27.15
C ALA A 265 10.66 -6.76 -27.24
N ASN A 266 10.67 -6.04 -26.11
CA ASN A 266 11.09 -4.64 -26.09
C ASN A 266 11.85 -4.35 -24.78
N PRO A 267 13.17 -4.12 -24.85
CA PRO A 267 13.95 -3.84 -23.64
C PRO A 267 13.57 -2.53 -22.94
N ASN A 268 12.90 -1.62 -23.65
CA ASN A 268 12.43 -0.35 -23.08
C ASN A 268 11.02 -0.53 -22.49
N THR A 269 10.85 -1.51 -21.62
CA THR A 269 9.57 -1.78 -20.96
C THR A 269 9.53 -1.14 -19.58
N ILE A 270 8.48 -0.38 -19.34
CA ILE A 270 8.14 0.25 -18.06
C ILE A 270 6.90 -0.46 -17.53
N VAL A 271 6.93 -0.89 -16.28
CA VAL A 271 5.76 -1.46 -15.61
C VAL A 271 5.22 -0.44 -14.62
N VAL A 272 3.93 -0.18 -14.70
CA VAL A 272 3.20 0.66 -13.76
C VAL A 272 2.30 -0.27 -12.94
N LEU A 273 2.51 -0.31 -11.63
CA LEU A 273 1.75 -1.18 -10.73
C LEU A 273 0.61 -0.39 -10.08
N ASN A 274 -0.60 -0.76 -10.44
CA ASN A 274 -1.84 -0.16 -9.92
C ASN A 274 -2.45 -1.14 -8.92
N VAL A 275 -1.83 -1.19 -7.72
CA VAL A 275 -2.16 -2.13 -6.64
C VAL A 275 -2.12 -1.42 -5.30
N GLY A 276 -2.88 -1.91 -4.33
CA GLY A 276 -2.92 -1.33 -2.99
C GLY A 276 -1.98 -1.97 -1.99
N SER A 277 -1.33 -3.08 -2.34
CA SER A 277 -0.45 -3.82 -1.45
C SER A 277 0.67 -4.49 -2.25
N PRO A 278 1.71 -5.00 -1.59
CA PRO A 278 2.84 -5.61 -2.32
C PRO A 278 2.43 -6.78 -3.21
N VAL A 279 3.11 -6.88 -4.35
CA VAL A 279 2.98 -8.02 -5.28
C VAL A 279 4.36 -8.60 -5.58
N THR A 280 4.39 -9.86 -5.97
CA THR A 280 5.63 -10.47 -6.47
C THR A 280 5.95 -9.92 -7.86
N MET A 281 7.23 -9.87 -8.19
CA MET A 281 7.70 -9.33 -9.48
C MET A 281 8.74 -10.27 -10.09
N PRO A 282 8.31 -11.45 -10.58
CA PRO A 282 9.29 -12.40 -11.12
C PRO A 282 10.01 -11.89 -12.38
N TRP A 283 9.44 -10.89 -13.02
CA TRP A 283 9.94 -10.25 -14.24
C TRP A 283 10.85 -9.03 -13.95
N LEU A 284 11.09 -8.69 -12.69
CA LEU A 284 11.71 -7.41 -12.31
C LEU A 284 13.04 -7.15 -13.02
N ASP A 285 13.88 -8.17 -13.15
CA ASP A 285 15.19 -8.02 -13.78
C ASP A 285 15.13 -7.86 -15.31
N SER A 286 13.95 -8.06 -15.90
CA SER A 286 13.76 -7.97 -17.36
C SER A 286 13.21 -6.62 -17.81
N VAL A 287 12.78 -5.76 -16.88
CA VAL A 287 12.16 -4.47 -17.21
C VAL A 287 13.10 -3.32 -16.83
N THR A 288 12.94 -2.20 -17.53
CA THR A 288 13.84 -1.05 -17.32
C THR A 288 13.41 -0.20 -16.13
N ALA A 289 12.11 -0.08 -15.88
CA ALA A 289 11.60 0.75 -14.79
C ALA A 289 10.30 0.20 -14.24
N VAL A 290 10.07 0.43 -12.94
CA VAL A 290 8.81 0.11 -12.27
C VAL A 290 8.34 1.37 -11.53
N LEU A 291 7.07 1.72 -11.73
CA LEU A 291 6.40 2.80 -11.03
C LEU A 291 5.28 2.21 -10.16
N GLN A 292 5.32 2.47 -8.87
CA GLN A 292 4.26 2.05 -7.95
C GLN A 292 3.21 3.15 -7.90
N LEU A 293 2.07 2.93 -8.57
CA LEU A 293 1.02 3.94 -8.70
C LEU A 293 0.03 3.90 -7.51
N TRP A 294 -0.07 2.79 -6.82
CA TRP A 294 -1.08 2.54 -5.77
C TRP A 294 -2.50 2.68 -6.37
N TYR A 295 -3.45 3.18 -5.61
CA TYR A 295 -4.77 3.60 -6.06
C TYR A 295 -4.79 5.12 -5.96
N PRO A 296 -4.61 5.80 -7.08
CA PRO A 296 -4.14 7.19 -7.08
C PRO A 296 -5.22 8.27 -7.04
N GLY A 297 -6.50 7.90 -6.93
CA GLY A 297 -7.57 8.87 -6.96
C GLY A 297 -7.94 9.32 -8.38
N GLN A 298 -8.82 10.31 -8.46
CA GLN A 298 -9.44 10.69 -9.73
C GLN A 298 -8.47 11.29 -10.76
N GLU A 299 -7.34 11.87 -10.30
CA GLU A 299 -6.32 12.46 -11.20
C GLU A 299 -5.17 11.51 -11.51
N GLY A 300 -5.33 10.23 -11.20
CA GLY A 300 -4.25 9.23 -11.32
C GLY A 300 -3.58 9.18 -12.68
N GLY A 301 -4.37 9.25 -13.76
CA GLY A 301 -3.81 9.24 -15.12
C GLY A 301 -2.95 10.45 -15.42
N ASN A 302 -3.38 11.64 -15.00
CA ASN A 302 -2.61 12.87 -15.20
C ASN A 302 -1.33 12.85 -14.34
N ALA A 303 -1.44 12.43 -13.08
CA ALA A 303 -0.27 12.34 -12.20
C ALA A 303 0.76 11.34 -12.74
N LEU A 304 0.30 10.19 -13.24
CA LEU A 304 1.19 9.22 -13.87
C LEU A 304 1.90 9.82 -15.09
N ALA A 305 1.16 10.51 -15.94
CA ALA A 305 1.72 11.13 -17.15
C ALA A 305 2.77 12.20 -16.78
N ASP A 306 2.50 13.02 -15.75
CA ASP A 306 3.46 14.04 -15.29
C ASP A 306 4.78 13.39 -14.85
N VAL A 307 4.70 12.24 -14.17
CA VAL A 307 5.91 11.49 -13.75
C VAL A 307 6.59 10.85 -14.96
N LEU A 308 5.83 10.16 -15.83
CA LEU A 308 6.43 9.47 -16.98
C LEU A 308 7.20 10.44 -17.89
N PHE A 309 6.68 11.64 -18.09
CA PHE A 309 7.25 12.61 -19.02
C PHE A 309 8.06 13.73 -18.35
N GLY A 310 8.28 13.63 -17.03
CA GLY A 310 9.25 14.45 -16.32
C GLY A 310 8.79 15.83 -15.89
N ASP A 311 7.51 16.15 -16.02
CA ASP A 311 6.98 17.39 -15.45
C ASP A 311 7.07 17.37 -13.92
N VAL A 312 6.99 16.16 -13.35
CA VAL A 312 7.17 15.91 -11.92
C VAL A 312 8.27 14.87 -11.76
N ASN A 313 9.27 15.20 -10.95
CA ASN A 313 10.31 14.25 -10.55
C ASN A 313 9.73 13.41 -9.40
N PRO A 314 9.64 12.07 -9.53
CA PRO A 314 9.06 11.25 -8.47
C PRO A 314 9.84 11.39 -7.16
N SER A 315 9.12 11.44 -6.04
CA SER A 315 9.71 11.64 -4.72
C SER A 315 9.03 10.82 -3.63
N GLY A 316 8.18 9.89 -4.01
CA GLY A 316 7.53 8.98 -3.07
C GLY A 316 8.51 7.91 -2.59
N HIS A 317 8.34 7.49 -1.34
CA HIS A 317 9.09 6.39 -0.76
C HIS A 317 8.09 5.36 -0.22
N LEU A 318 8.43 4.08 -0.33
CA LEU A 318 7.53 2.99 0.05
C LEU A 318 7.23 3.04 1.56
N PRO A 319 5.95 3.07 1.95
CA PRO A 319 5.58 3.06 3.37
C PRO A 319 5.50 1.66 3.95
N THR A 320 5.91 0.65 3.18
CA THR A 320 5.90 -0.74 3.61
C THR A 320 7.04 -1.48 2.90
N THR A 321 7.47 -2.60 3.48
CA THR A 321 8.43 -3.50 2.84
C THR A 321 7.72 -4.30 1.77
N PHE A 322 8.33 -4.45 0.59
CA PHE A 322 7.88 -5.38 -0.45
C PHE A 322 8.70 -6.66 -0.31
N PRO A 323 8.13 -7.74 0.22
CA PRO A 323 8.87 -9.01 0.32
C PRO A 323 8.98 -9.69 -1.03
N ARG A 324 9.91 -10.63 -1.14
CA ARG A 324 10.07 -11.41 -2.38
C ARG A 324 8.97 -12.44 -2.56
N ARG A 325 8.42 -12.94 -1.45
CA ARG A 325 7.36 -13.97 -1.46
C ARG A 325 6.52 -13.85 -0.19
N LEU A 326 5.32 -14.37 -0.26
CA LEU A 326 4.37 -14.30 0.86
C LEU A 326 4.94 -14.94 2.14
N ALA A 327 5.69 -16.04 1.99
CA ALA A 327 6.26 -16.74 3.15
C ALA A 327 7.27 -15.91 3.94
N ASP A 328 7.76 -14.81 3.37
CA ASP A 328 8.67 -13.89 4.08
C ASP A 328 7.92 -12.86 4.92
N ASN A 329 6.57 -12.86 4.90
CA ASN A 329 5.77 -11.94 5.71
C ASN A 329 5.89 -12.32 7.18
N PRO A 330 6.13 -11.37 8.11
CA PRO A 330 6.29 -11.70 9.53
C PRO A 330 5.08 -12.39 10.16
N ALA A 331 3.88 -12.15 9.65
CA ALA A 331 2.65 -12.77 10.17
C ALA A 331 2.35 -14.14 9.54
N TYR A 332 3.19 -14.65 8.63
CA TYR A 332 2.87 -15.81 7.80
C TYR A 332 2.45 -17.06 8.60
N LEU A 333 3.09 -17.29 9.76
CA LEU A 333 2.75 -18.46 10.58
C LEU A 333 1.54 -18.22 11.49
N ASN A 334 1.14 -16.98 11.69
CA ASN A 334 0.12 -16.63 12.68
C ASN A 334 -1.23 -16.23 12.06
N TYR A 335 -1.22 -15.74 10.83
CA TYR A 335 -2.41 -15.26 10.15
C TYR A 335 -2.94 -16.34 9.19
N PRO A 336 -4.23 -16.57 9.10
CA PRO A 336 -5.34 -15.87 9.75
C PRO A 336 -5.71 -16.38 11.15
N GLY A 337 -4.97 -17.34 11.68
CA GLY A 337 -5.25 -17.92 12.98
C GLY A 337 -6.19 -19.12 12.89
N GLU A 338 -6.61 -19.64 14.04
CA GLU A 338 -7.53 -20.77 14.13
C GLU A 338 -8.54 -20.54 15.27
N ASN A 339 -9.73 -21.09 15.09
CA ASN A 339 -10.80 -21.06 16.11
C ASN A 339 -11.11 -19.64 16.57
N GLY A 340 -11.09 -18.67 15.62
CA GLY A 340 -11.40 -17.27 15.92
C GLY A 340 -10.34 -16.53 16.71
N LYS A 341 -9.12 -17.07 16.78
CA LYS A 341 -8.01 -16.43 17.50
C LYS A 341 -6.81 -16.24 16.60
N VAL A 342 -6.22 -15.05 16.64
CA VAL A 342 -4.98 -14.73 15.94
C VAL A 342 -3.92 -14.37 16.99
N GLN A 343 -2.74 -14.97 16.88
CA GLN A 343 -1.62 -14.66 17.76
C GLN A 343 -0.66 -13.71 17.04
N TYR A 344 -0.26 -12.64 17.71
CA TYR A 344 0.73 -11.71 17.18
C TYR A 344 2.13 -12.16 17.62
N GLY A 345 2.50 -13.37 17.17
CA GLY A 345 3.74 -14.04 17.57
C GLY A 345 5.01 -13.31 17.12
N GLU A 346 4.89 -12.45 16.10
CA GLU A 346 6.01 -11.62 15.63
C GLU A 346 6.39 -10.54 16.66
N GLY A 347 5.50 -10.19 17.59
CA GLY A 347 5.76 -9.18 18.61
C GLY A 347 6.11 -7.82 18.01
N LEU A 348 7.27 -7.26 18.39
CA LEU A 348 7.75 -5.97 17.86
C LEU A 348 8.24 -6.06 16.42
N PHE A 349 8.46 -7.29 15.92
CA PHE A 349 9.15 -7.48 14.65
C PHE A 349 8.17 -7.51 13.48
N VAL A 350 7.63 -6.34 13.15
CA VAL A 350 6.75 -6.13 12.00
C VAL A 350 7.49 -5.27 10.97
N GLY A 351 7.13 -5.43 9.69
CA GLY A 351 7.75 -4.67 8.60
C GLY A 351 9.27 -4.80 8.58
N TYR A 352 9.97 -3.70 8.32
CA TYR A 352 11.43 -3.69 8.17
C TYR A 352 12.16 -4.22 9.41
N ARG A 353 11.58 -4.09 10.60
CA ARG A 353 12.18 -4.60 11.84
C ARG A 353 12.39 -6.11 11.77
N TYR A 354 11.42 -6.82 11.18
CA TYR A 354 11.49 -8.27 10.99
C TYR A 354 12.56 -8.64 9.97
N TYR A 355 12.55 -7.96 8.80
CA TYR A 355 13.50 -8.27 7.73
C TYR A 355 14.93 -7.97 8.17
N ASP A 356 15.13 -6.90 8.92
CA ASP A 356 16.44 -6.60 9.51
C ASP A 356 16.89 -7.72 10.46
N LYS A 357 16.01 -8.08 11.41
CA LYS A 357 16.35 -9.05 12.47
C LYS A 357 16.60 -10.45 11.91
N LYS A 358 15.82 -10.85 10.90
CA LYS A 358 15.95 -12.16 10.27
C LYS A 358 17.00 -12.19 9.17
N GLU A 359 17.56 -11.03 8.83
CA GLU A 359 18.54 -10.90 7.72
C GLU A 359 17.98 -11.39 6.40
N ILE A 360 16.67 -11.11 6.15
CA ILE A 360 16.00 -11.46 4.90
C ILE A 360 16.03 -10.24 3.99
N ALA A 361 16.61 -10.40 2.81
CA ALA A 361 16.64 -9.33 1.80
C ALA A 361 15.25 -9.17 1.18
N PRO A 362 14.59 -8.02 1.35
CA PRO A 362 13.29 -7.82 0.69
C PRO A 362 13.48 -7.58 -0.82
N LEU A 363 12.37 -7.58 -1.55
CA LEU A 363 12.40 -7.14 -2.95
C LEU A 363 12.68 -5.62 -3.00
N PHE A 364 11.94 -4.85 -2.20
CA PHE A 364 12.20 -3.43 -1.98
C PHE A 364 12.02 -3.13 -0.49
N PRO A 365 12.99 -2.47 0.15
CA PRO A 365 12.88 -2.18 1.57
C PRO A 365 11.89 -1.05 1.88
N PHE A 366 11.40 -1.03 3.10
CA PHE A 366 10.67 0.12 3.64
C PHE A 366 11.49 1.40 3.41
N GLY A 367 10.82 2.44 2.94
CA GLY A 367 11.46 3.74 2.70
C GLY A 367 12.12 3.87 1.33
N HIS A 368 12.11 2.83 0.49
CA HIS A 368 12.74 2.86 -0.83
C HIS A 368 12.00 3.79 -1.79
N GLY A 369 12.76 4.56 -2.56
CA GLY A 369 12.25 5.38 -3.64
C GLY A 369 13.38 5.95 -4.46
N LEU A 370 13.17 6.07 -5.78
CA LEU A 370 14.16 6.62 -6.70
C LEU A 370 13.69 7.99 -7.20
N SER A 371 14.62 8.72 -7.77
CA SER A 371 14.40 10.07 -8.30
C SER A 371 15.07 10.19 -9.66
N TYR A 372 14.67 11.19 -10.44
CA TYR A 372 15.36 11.54 -11.71
C TYR A 372 16.62 12.37 -11.44
N THR A 373 16.96 12.60 -10.17
CA THR A 373 18.20 13.24 -9.76
C THR A 373 18.87 12.39 -8.69
N THR A 374 20.03 12.83 -8.21
CA THR A 374 20.79 12.11 -7.18
C THR A 374 21.06 13.04 -6.00
N PHE A 375 21.24 12.43 -4.81
CA PHE A 375 21.46 13.18 -3.57
C PHE A 375 22.66 12.61 -2.83
N ALA A 376 23.48 13.51 -2.27
CA ALA A 376 24.61 13.15 -1.40
C ALA A 376 24.32 13.63 0.02
N TYR A 377 24.73 12.83 0.99
CA TYR A 377 24.55 13.10 2.43
C TYR A 377 25.92 13.32 3.05
N ALA A 378 26.06 14.32 3.90
CA ALA A 378 27.34 14.65 4.53
C ALA A 378 27.12 15.37 5.88
N ASN A 379 28.22 15.47 6.65
CA ASN A 379 28.29 16.34 7.84
C ASN A 379 27.21 16.03 8.88
N LEU A 380 27.02 14.76 9.19
CA LEU A 380 26.10 14.36 10.27
C LEU A 380 26.62 14.87 11.61
N ASN A 381 25.77 15.60 12.32
CA ASN A 381 26.06 16.09 13.65
C ASN A 381 24.90 15.75 14.58
N VAL A 382 25.21 15.12 15.71
CA VAL A 382 24.22 14.74 16.73
C VAL A 382 24.59 15.44 18.03
N THR A 383 23.68 16.27 18.54
CA THR A 383 23.91 17.00 19.80
C THR A 383 22.79 16.67 20.78
N VAL A 384 23.19 16.53 22.06
CA VAL A 384 22.24 16.27 23.15
C VAL A 384 22.20 17.53 24.01
N ASN A 385 20.97 17.99 24.29
CA ASN A 385 20.75 19.19 25.09
C ASN A 385 19.61 18.89 26.07
N GLY A 386 19.97 18.43 27.26
CA GLY A 386 18.98 17.97 28.24
C GLY A 386 18.23 16.74 27.75
N THR A 387 16.92 16.86 27.57
CA THR A 387 16.06 15.77 27.11
C THR A 387 15.79 15.82 25.61
N ALA A 388 16.46 16.69 24.89
CA ALA A 388 16.32 16.84 23.43
C ALA A 388 17.59 16.37 22.75
N VAL A 389 17.43 15.67 21.63
CA VAL A 389 18.53 15.29 20.74
C VAL A 389 18.28 15.95 19.41
N GLN A 390 19.27 16.63 18.86
CA GLN A 390 19.16 17.30 17.57
C GLN A 390 20.07 16.57 16.58
N VAL A 391 19.47 16.08 15.49
CA VAL A 391 20.19 15.43 14.41
C VAL A 391 20.24 16.43 13.24
N GLN A 392 21.43 16.73 12.73
CA GLN A 392 21.62 17.60 11.59
C GLN A 392 22.43 16.88 10.52
N VAL A 393 22.04 17.05 9.27
CA VAL A 393 22.74 16.43 8.14
C VAL A 393 22.63 17.37 6.93
N ASP A 394 23.70 17.48 6.16
CA ASP A 394 23.67 18.22 4.90
C ASP A 394 23.28 17.28 3.77
N VAL A 395 22.32 17.71 2.95
CA VAL A 395 21.88 16.97 1.77
C VAL A 395 22.04 17.87 0.56
N THR A 396 22.73 17.35 -0.46
CA THR A 396 23.03 18.07 -1.70
C THR A 396 22.39 17.35 -2.88
N ASN A 397 21.72 18.09 -3.76
CA ASN A 397 21.27 17.57 -5.04
C ASN A 397 22.47 17.57 -5.99
N THR A 398 22.97 16.38 -6.32
CA THR A 398 24.19 16.21 -7.14
C THR A 398 23.88 15.96 -8.61
N GLY A 399 22.60 15.95 -9.01
CA GLY A 399 22.20 15.75 -10.40
C GLY A 399 21.85 17.05 -11.10
N GLU A 400 21.19 16.90 -12.24
CA GLU A 400 20.88 18.03 -13.14
C GLU A 400 19.42 18.47 -13.12
N ARG A 401 18.58 17.83 -12.28
CA ARG A 401 17.16 18.15 -12.18
C ARG A 401 16.82 18.53 -10.74
N ALA A 402 15.89 19.45 -10.59
CA ALA A 402 15.29 19.70 -9.28
C ALA A 402 14.60 18.44 -8.78
N GLY A 403 14.65 18.18 -7.49
CA GLY A 403 14.03 17.01 -6.93
C GLY A 403 13.74 17.17 -5.45
N GLN A 404 13.01 16.20 -4.92
CA GLN A 404 12.71 16.15 -3.49
C GLN A 404 13.24 14.86 -2.92
N GLU A 405 13.81 14.95 -1.72
CA GLU A 405 14.38 13.81 -1.02
C GLU A 405 13.70 13.66 0.34
N VAL A 406 13.50 12.41 0.78
CA VAL A 406 12.98 12.11 2.11
C VAL A 406 14.13 11.60 2.96
N VAL A 407 14.61 12.45 3.85
CA VAL A 407 15.70 12.15 4.79
C VAL A 407 15.09 11.37 5.96
N GLN A 408 15.60 10.16 6.21
CA GLN A 408 15.06 9.24 7.21
C GLN A 408 16.07 9.05 8.32
N VAL A 409 15.62 9.19 9.57
CA VAL A 409 16.47 9.02 10.76
C VAL A 409 15.97 7.81 11.54
N TYR A 410 16.83 6.80 11.63
CA TYR A 410 16.60 5.59 12.43
C TYR A 410 17.48 5.66 13.66
N VAL A 411 17.01 5.02 14.74
CA VAL A 411 17.72 5.01 16.02
C VAL A 411 17.86 3.58 16.53
N ARG A 412 19.05 3.25 17.02
CA ARG A 412 19.37 1.97 17.66
C ARG A 412 19.84 2.20 19.09
N ASP A 413 19.31 1.43 20.03
CA ASP A 413 19.82 1.34 21.40
C ASP A 413 20.89 0.24 21.42
N GLU A 414 22.14 0.60 21.74
CA GLU A 414 23.26 -0.34 21.62
C GLU A 414 23.31 -1.37 22.77
N ALA A 415 22.64 -1.09 23.87
CA ALA A 415 22.73 -1.94 25.07
C ALA A 415 21.38 -2.12 25.75
N ALA A 416 20.33 -2.34 24.96
CA ALA A 416 18.97 -2.47 25.50
C ALA A 416 18.83 -3.70 26.40
N ARG A 417 18.19 -3.51 27.53
CA ARG A 417 17.91 -4.59 28.49
C ARG A 417 16.90 -5.60 27.94
N LEU A 418 15.89 -5.10 27.24
CA LEU A 418 14.91 -5.94 26.55
C LEU A 418 15.24 -6.00 25.06
N VAL A 419 14.76 -7.05 24.38
CA VAL A 419 14.99 -7.20 22.95
C VAL A 419 14.29 -6.08 22.20
N ARG A 420 15.04 -5.34 21.40
CA ARG A 420 14.54 -4.24 20.58
C ARG A 420 14.92 -4.45 19.11
N PRO A 421 14.19 -3.81 18.18
CA PRO A 421 14.59 -3.84 16.77
C PRO A 421 16.01 -3.29 16.57
N LEU A 422 16.68 -3.76 15.53
CA LEU A 422 18.04 -3.30 15.20
C LEU A 422 18.08 -1.80 14.90
N LYS A 423 16.99 -1.24 14.42
CA LYS A 423 16.80 0.20 14.24
C LYS A 423 15.31 0.49 14.12
N GLU A 424 14.93 1.70 14.49
CA GLU A 424 13.54 2.16 14.39
C GLU A 424 13.51 3.56 13.78
N LEU A 425 12.62 3.79 12.81
CA LEU A 425 12.42 5.12 12.22
C LEU A 425 11.82 6.03 13.29
N LYS A 426 12.51 7.12 13.61
CA LYS A 426 12.06 8.04 14.66
C LYS A 426 11.83 9.48 14.15
N ALA A 427 12.37 9.82 12.99
CA ALA A 427 12.12 11.14 12.38
C ALA A 427 12.35 11.05 10.87
N PHE A 428 11.69 11.94 10.14
CA PHE A 428 11.94 12.10 8.71
C PHE A 428 11.55 13.52 8.30
N ALA A 429 12.13 13.96 7.20
CA ALA A 429 11.77 15.25 6.59
C ALA A 429 11.88 15.13 5.08
N LYS A 430 10.93 15.76 4.39
CA LYS A 430 10.96 15.86 2.93
C LYS A 430 11.40 17.27 2.55
N ILE A 431 12.46 17.35 1.74
CA ILE A 431 13.07 18.62 1.34
C ILE A 431 13.13 18.72 -0.18
N ALA A 432 13.08 19.94 -0.70
CA ALA A 432 13.18 20.22 -2.13
C ALA A 432 14.51 20.93 -2.41
N LEU A 433 15.23 20.46 -3.43
CA LEU A 433 16.57 20.98 -3.76
C LEU A 433 16.69 21.20 -5.27
N GLN A 434 17.21 22.37 -5.64
CA GLN A 434 17.62 22.64 -7.00
C GLN A 434 18.94 21.94 -7.31
N PRO A 435 19.32 21.73 -8.59
CA PRO A 435 20.62 21.16 -8.91
C PRO A 435 21.76 21.94 -8.26
N GLY A 436 22.65 21.22 -7.58
CA GLY A 436 23.79 21.80 -6.86
C GLY A 436 23.46 22.40 -5.50
N GLU A 437 22.19 22.50 -5.14
CA GLU A 437 21.79 23.08 -3.85
C GLU A 437 22.04 22.11 -2.70
N THR A 438 22.53 22.67 -1.57
CA THR A 438 22.73 21.94 -0.32
C THR A 438 21.82 22.58 0.75
N GLN A 439 21.16 21.74 1.52
CA GLN A 439 20.36 22.17 2.67
C GLN A 439 20.78 21.39 3.90
N THR A 440 20.95 22.09 5.03
CA THR A 440 21.13 21.43 6.33
C THR A 440 19.76 21.10 6.88
N VAL A 441 19.51 19.80 7.08
CA VAL A 441 18.23 19.30 7.59
C VAL A 441 18.39 19.04 9.07
N SER A 442 17.48 19.61 9.88
CA SER A 442 17.48 19.46 11.33
C SER A 442 16.28 18.64 11.76
N LEU A 443 16.54 17.53 12.44
CA LEU A 443 15.53 16.56 12.83
C LEU A 443 15.62 16.34 14.34
N PRO A 444 14.65 16.83 15.12
CA PRO A 444 14.67 16.64 16.56
C PRO A 444 14.20 15.25 16.95
N LEU A 445 14.85 14.70 17.96
CA LEU A 445 14.41 13.49 18.64
C LEU A 445 14.13 13.87 20.10
N ASN A 446 13.10 13.30 20.66
CA ASN A 446 12.72 13.57 22.03
C ASN A 446 12.82 12.26 22.85
N ARG A 447 12.48 12.34 24.13
CA ARG A 447 12.49 11.18 25.01
C ARG A 447 11.68 10.02 24.40
N GLN A 448 10.51 10.31 23.83
CA GLN A 448 9.64 9.28 23.28
C GLN A 448 10.29 8.56 22.09
N SER A 449 11.17 9.25 21.35
CA SER A 449 11.90 8.62 20.25
C SER A 449 12.84 7.51 20.71
N LEU A 450 13.28 7.55 21.99
CA LEU A 450 14.23 6.60 22.55
C LEU A 450 13.57 5.55 23.45
N ALA A 451 12.30 5.76 23.81
CA ALA A 451 11.58 4.96 24.78
C ALA A 451 11.13 3.61 24.21
N PHE A 452 11.02 2.64 25.09
CA PHE A 452 10.33 1.38 24.83
C PHE A 452 9.33 1.12 25.95
N TYR A 453 8.32 0.31 25.67
CA TYR A 453 7.35 -0.08 26.67
C TYR A 453 7.92 -1.25 27.47
N ASP A 454 8.01 -1.08 28.77
CA ASP A 454 8.50 -2.12 29.67
C ASP A 454 7.31 -2.75 30.41
N PRO A 455 6.95 -3.99 30.11
CA PRO A 455 5.81 -4.61 30.80
C PRO A 455 6.03 -4.84 32.28
N ALA A 456 7.28 -4.91 32.74
CA ALA A 456 7.56 -5.04 34.19
C ALA A 456 7.27 -3.75 34.96
N VAL A 457 7.46 -2.61 34.29
CA VAL A 457 7.15 -1.29 34.87
C VAL A 457 5.72 -0.88 34.54
N GLY A 458 5.16 -1.39 33.43
CA GLY A 458 3.86 -1.01 32.94
C GLY A 458 3.84 0.38 32.30
N ASN A 459 4.98 0.83 31.77
CA ASN A 459 5.11 2.18 31.24
C ASN A 459 6.23 2.27 30.19
N TRP A 460 6.26 3.40 29.48
CA TRP A 460 7.34 3.73 28.56
C TRP A 460 8.54 4.26 29.31
N VAL A 461 9.70 3.67 29.07
CA VAL A 461 10.95 4.01 29.77
C VAL A 461 12.08 4.25 28.78
N THR A 462 13.08 5.03 29.18
CA THR A 462 14.34 5.14 28.44
C THR A 462 15.49 4.67 29.33
N GLU A 463 16.42 3.94 28.72
CA GLU A 463 17.62 3.45 29.43
C GLU A 463 18.81 4.36 29.13
N ALA A 464 19.69 4.47 30.11
CA ALA A 464 20.97 5.16 29.93
C ALA A 464 21.90 4.33 29.04
N GLY A 465 22.70 4.99 28.24
CA GLY A 465 23.70 4.32 27.43
C GLY A 465 23.86 4.97 26.07
N THR A 466 24.58 4.25 25.22
CA THR A 466 24.91 4.71 23.86
C THR A 466 23.76 4.39 22.89
N PHE A 467 23.36 5.38 22.12
CA PHE A 467 22.42 5.23 21.02
C PHE A 467 23.13 5.58 19.72
N THR A 468 22.76 4.87 18.64
CA THR A 468 23.28 5.15 17.29
C THR A 468 22.16 5.77 16.45
N VAL A 469 22.46 6.90 15.82
CA VAL A 469 21.61 7.54 14.82
C VAL A 469 22.08 7.04 13.45
N LEU A 470 21.13 6.58 12.63
CA LEU A 470 21.40 6.09 11.28
C LEU A 470 20.56 6.93 10.32
N VAL A 471 21.23 7.65 9.42
CA VAL A 471 20.53 8.54 8.47
C VAL A 471 20.63 7.93 7.09
N GLY A 472 19.48 7.80 6.43
CA GLY A 472 19.46 7.18 5.13
C GLY A 472 18.27 7.52 4.26
N ARG A 473 18.20 6.81 3.14
CA ARG A 473 17.15 6.94 2.13
C ARG A 473 16.12 5.83 2.20
N SER A 474 16.43 4.78 2.92
CA SER A 474 15.51 3.66 3.18
C SER A 474 16.04 2.86 4.37
N ALA A 475 15.27 1.88 4.81
CA ALA A 475 15.69 1.00 5.90
C ALA A 475 16.98 0.23 5.57
N GLN A 476 17.34 0.09 4.30
CA GLN A 476 18.53 -0.64 3.89
C GLN A 476 19.54 0.23 3.11
N ASP A 477 19.28 1.52 2.99
CA ASP A 477 20.21 2.45 2.35
C ASP A 477 20.58 3.53 3.36
N ILE A 478 21.42 3.11 4.34
CA ILE A 478 21.94 4.02 5.37
C ILE A 478 23.21 4.68 4.83
N ARG A 479 23.22 5.99 4.89
CA ARG A 479 24.31 6.80 4.32
C ARG A 479 25.31 7.27 5.36
N LEU A 480 24.85 7.61 6.56
CA LEU A 480 25.70 8.14 7.63
C LEU A 480 25.23 7.58 8.96
N SER A 481 26.15 7.48 9.91
CA SER A 481 25.82 7.10 11.28
C SER A 481 26.63 7.93 12.29
N GLY A 482 26.03 8.13 13.47
CA GLY A 482 26.68 8.83 14.57
C GLY A 482 26.11 8.34 15.88
N GLN A 483 26.83 8.58 16.96
CA GLN A 483 26.42 8.09 18.29
C GLN A 483 26.26 9.25 19.27
N PHE A 484 25.46 9.00 20.28
CA PHE A 484 25.30 9.92 21.42
C PHE A 484 25.03 9.12 22.68
N GLU A 485 25.30 9.75 23.83
CA GLU A 485 25.04 9.16 25.13
C GLU A 485 23.73 9.73 25.70
N TRP A 486 22.89 8.86 26.24
CA TRP A 486 21.62 9.23 26.86
C TRP A 486 21.68 8.89 28.33
N VAL A 487 21.15 9.78 29.19
CA VAL A 487 21.23 9.58 30.65
C VAL A 487 20.12 8.66 31.17
N GLY A 488 19.09 8.40 30.37
CA GLY A 488 17.97 7.57 30.83
C GLY A 488 17.01 8.32 31.75
N ASP A 489 15.96 7.64 32.16
CA ASP A 489 14.99 8.21 33.08
C ASP A 489 15.52 8.07 34.51
N ALA A 490 15.38 9.12 35.29
CA ALA A 490 15.71 9.06 36.73
C ALA A 490 14.75 8.08 37.41
N GLY A 491 15.30 7.03 38.02
CA GLY A 491 14.51 5.99 38.67
C GLY A 491 13.70 5.12 37.67
N GLY A 492 14.07 5.15 36.40
CA GLY A 492 13.31 4.49 35.35
C GLY A 492 13.67 3.05 35.06
N GLY A 493 14.34 2.39 35.98
CA GLY A 493 14.63 0.96 35.86
C GLY A 493 13.39 0.12 36.12
N ALA A 494 13.36 -1.08 35.60
CA ALA A 494 12.33 -2.04 35.96
C ALA A 494 12.31 -2.22 37.48
N ARG A 495 11.12 -2.37 38.03
CA ARG A 495 11.01 -2.68 39.48
C ARG A 495 11.74 -4.00 39.72
N LEU A 496 12.75 -3.94 40.55
CA LEU A 496 13.60 -5.10 40.80
C LEU A 496 12.97 -6.02 41.84
N HIS A 497 12.90 -7.30 41.52
CA HIS A 497 12.36 -8.31 42.46
C HIS A 497 12.95 -9.68 42.12
N THR A 498 12.90 -10.59 43.09
CA THR A 498 13.53 -11.92 43.00
C THR A 498 12.86 -12.85 41.96
N GLY A 499 11.69 -12.51 41.46
CA GLY A 499 11.03 -13.26 40.41
C GLY A 499 11.57 -12.97 39.01
N LEU A 500 12.44 -11.96 38.86
CA LEU A 500 13.09 -11.68 37.56
C LEU A 500 14.20 -12.69 37.29
N PRO A 501 14.51 -13.00 36.02
CA PRO A 501 15.67 -13.83 35.69
C PRO A 501 16.96 -13.26 36.30
N LEU A 502 17.83 -14.11 36.80
CA LEU A 502 19.09 -13.69 37.42
C LEU A 502 19.91 -12.81 36.46
N GLN A 503 19.92 -13.16 35.17
CA GLN A 503 20.58 -12.37 34.12
C GLN A 503 20.10 -10.91 34.11
N THR A 504 18.80 -10.69 34.29
CA THR A 504 18.23 -9.35 34.35
C THR A 504 18.76 -8.58 35.55
N LEU A 505 18.82 -9.23 36.70
CA LEU A 505 19.33 -8.61 37.93
C LEU A 505 20.83 -8.33 37.82
N VAL A 506 21.60 -9.27 37.29
CA VAL A 506 23.06 -9.13 37.13
C VAL A 506 23.40 -7.96 36.18
N ASN A 507 22.57 -7.76 35.17
CA ASN A 507 22.80 -6.69 34.19
C ASN A 507 22.31 -5.31 34.66
N ASP A 508 21.62 -5.24 35.82
CA ASP A 508 21.17 -3.96 36.38
C ASP A 508 22.18 -3.48 37.43
N ALA A 509 22.80 -2.33 37.15
CA ALA A 509 23.83 -1.78 38.04
C ALA A 509 23.36 -1.53 39.48
N ARG A 510 22.06 -1.24 39.66
CA ARG A 510 21.48 -1.02 40.99
C ARG A 510 21.47 -2.31 41.81
N ALA A 511 21.15 -3.42 41.12
CA ALA A 511 21.04 -4.73 41.79
C ALA A 511 22.40 -5.35 42.10
N THR A 512 23.46 -4.96 41.37
CA THR A 512 24.78 -5.60 41.49
C THR A 512 25.29 -5.63 42.94
N ALA A 513 25.14 -4.52 43.66
CA ALA A 513 25.61 -4.44 45.06
C ALA A 513 24.81 -5.38 45.97
N VAL A 514 23.48 -5.46 45.76
CA VAL A 514 22.61 -6.36 46.53
C VAL A 514 22.98 -7.82 46.25
N LEU A 515 23.12 -8.16 44.96
CA LEU A 515 23.49 -9.54 44.58
C LEU A 515 24.85 -9.92 45.16
N GLN A 516 25.80 -9.01 45.11
CA GLN A 516 27.14 -9.27 45.67
C GLN A 516 27.09 -9.46 47.20
N GLU A 517 26.28 -8.65 47.89
CA GLU A 517 26.14 -8.73 49.35
C GLU A 517 25.55 -10.07 49.80
N TYR A 518 24.50 -10.53 49.09
CA TYR A 518 23.77 -11.72 49.54
C TYR A 518 24.20 -13.02 48.86
N LEU A 519 24.74 -12.93 47.62
CA LEU A 519 25.06 -14.11 46.81
C LEU A 519 26.54 -14.22 46.43
N GLY A 520 27.39 -13.31 46.93
CA GLY A 520 28.79 -13.18 46.52
C GLY A 520 29.47 -14.44 46.00
N ASP A 521 29.66 -15.43 46.90
CA ASP A 521 30.32 -16.69 46.52
C ASP A 521 29.52 -17.52 45.53
N LEU A 522 28.18 -17.47 45.61
CA LEU A 522 27.31 -18.21 44.66
C LEU A 522 27.42 -17.64 43.24
N MET A 523 27.62 -16.34 43.09
CA MET A 523 27.78 -15.71 41.78
C MET A 523 29.06 -16.17 41.08
N ASN A 524 30.05 -16.63 41.86
CA ASN A 524 31.31 -17.15 41.31
C ASN A 524 31.32 -18.68 41.13
N HIS A 525 30.19 -19.32 41.41
CA HIS A 525 30.08 -20.78 41.27
C HIS A 525 30.18 -21.19 39.78
N PRO A 526 30.89 -22.27 39.46
CA PRO A 526 31.03 -22.68 38.04
C PRO A 526 29.72 -22.94 37.32
N GLN A 527 28.62 -23.19 38.02
CA GLN A 527 27.31 -23.42 37.44
C GLN A 527 26.43 -22.19 37.41
N ALA A 528 26.92 -21.03 37.86
CA ALA A 528 26.13 -19.80 37.89
C ALA A 528 25.58 -19.44 36.50
N ASP A 529 26.37 -19.68 35.46
CA ASP A 529 25.95 -19.38 34.11
C ASP A 529 24.70 -20.18 33.69
N MET A 530 24.54 -21.38 34.22
CA MET A 530 23.36 -22.23 33.91
C MET A 530 22.09 -21.68 34.56
N ALA A 531 22.24 -20.90 35.63
CA ALA A 531 21.12 -20.36 36.38
C ALA A 531 20.66 -18.98 35.88
N MET A 532 21.37 -18.39 34.94
CA MET A 532 21.11 -17.01 34.49
C MET A 532 19.69 -16.80 33.96
N THR A 533 19.07 -17.81 33.36
CA THR A 533 17.71 -17.72 32.84
C THR A 533 16.62 -17.96 33.89
N MET A 534 17.03 -18.40 35.10
CA MET A 534 16.11 -18.70 36.20
C MET A 534 15.99 -17.50 37.14
N SER A 535 14.86 -17.37 37.83
CA SER A 535 14.71 -16.39 38.89
C SER A 535 15.34 -16.94 40.18
N LEU A 536 15.65 -16.04 41.12
CA LEU A 536 16.16 -16.48 42.45
C LEU A 536 15.15 -17.38 43.16
N GLU A 537 13.86 -17.14 42.95
CA GLU A 537 12.80 -17.97 43.52
C GLU A 537 12.86 -19.39 42.94
N GLN A 538 13.08 -19.51 41.64
CA GLN A 538 13.24 -20.83 40.97
C GLN A 538 14.51 -21.52 41.45
N ILE A 539 15.62 -20.77 41.51
CA ILE A 539 16.90 -21.35 41.98
C ILE A 539 16.75 -21.89 43.41
N ALA A 540 16.13 -21.11 44.31
CA ALA A 540 15.90 -21.52 45.68
C ALA A 540 15.06 -22.82 45.78
N ALA A 541 14.11 -22.99 44.86
CA ALA A 541 13.30 -24.21 44.81
C ALA A 541 14.13 -25.45 44.42
N PHE A 542 15.19 -25.25 43.62
CA PHE A 542 16.06 -26.36 43.20
C PHE A 542 17.18 -26.66 44.20
N VAL A 543 17.75 -25.63 44.85
CA VAL A 543 18.90 -25.78 45.75
C VAL A 543 18.65 -25.02 47.07
N PRO A 544 17.62 -25.41 47.85
CA PRO A 544 17.25 -24.66 49.06
C PRO A 544 18.35 -24.61 50.12
N ASP A 545 19.27 -25.59 50.10
CA ASP A 545 20.40 -25.59 51.06
C ASP A 545 21.46 -24.54 50.70
N MET A 546 21.58 -24.18 49.42
CA MET A 546 22.53 -23.17 48.96
C MET A 546 21.90 -21.77 48.92
N LEU A 547 20.60 -21.70 48.63
CA LEU A 547 19.88 -20.43 48.57
C LEU A 547 18.55 -20.58 49.36
N PRO A 548 18.58 -20.38 50.66
CA PRO A 548 17.36 -20.48 51.48
C PRO A 548 16.32 -19.42 51.11
N GLY A 549 15.04 -19.77 51.30
CA GLY A 549 13.93 -18.86 51.02
C GLY A 549 14.01 -17.54 51.77
N ASP A 550 14.47 -17.58 53.05
CA ASP A 550 14.65 -16.36 53.85
C ASP A 550 15.65 -15.41 53.20
N THR A 551 16.70 -15.95 52.58
CA THR A 551 17.70 -15.15 51.87
C THR A 551 17.05 -14.50 50.63
N VAL A 552 16.22 -15.27 49.90
CA VAL A 552 15.51 -14.73 48.73
C VAL A 552 14.58 -13.59 49.15
N GLU A 553 13.86 -13.75 50.28
CA GLU A 553 13.00 -12.68 50.81
C GLU A 553 13.81 -11.44 51.20
N ALA A 554 14.98 -11.63 51.80
CA ALA A 554 15.86 -10.52 52.17
C ALA A 554 16.35 -9.77 50.95
N ILE A 555 16.75 -10.52 49.89
CA ILE A 555 17.15 -9.93 48.61
C ILE A 555 15.97 -9.14 48.00
N ASN A 556 14.77 -9.72 48.04
CA ASN A 556 13.59 -9.06 47.47
C ASN A 556 13.31 -7.71 48.17
N ARG A 557 13.43 -7.68 49.50
CA ARG A 557 13.27 -6.45 50.30
C ARG A 557 14.35 -5.42 49.92
N ALA A 558 15.60 -5.88 49.81
CA ALA A 558 16.72 -5.00 49.46
C ALA A 558 16.54 -4.42 48.05
N LEU A 559 16.13 -5.26 47.07
CA LEU A 559 15.87 -4.80 45.71
C LEU A 559 14.72 -3.78 45.69
N ALA A 560 13.65 -4.03 46.43
CA ALA A 560 12.51 -3.11 46.51
C ALA A 560 12.88 -1.74 47.09
N SER A 561 13.94 -1.68 47.88
CA SER A 561 14.39 -0.41 48.47
C SER A 561 15.22 0.43 47.52
N LEU A 562 15.56 -0.12 46.31
CA LEU A 562 16.32 0.60 45.30
C LEU A 562 15.42 1.40 44.33
N ASP A 563 14.11 1.21 44.39
CA ASP A 563 13.13 1.85 43.46
C ASP A 563 12.82 3.32 43.85
#